data_d463e01e8938965e89e2ca6c0455d697
#
_entry.id   d463e01e8938965e89e2ca6c0455d697
#
_cell.length_a   1.000
_cell.length_b   1.000
_cell.length_c   1.000
_cell.angle_alpha   90.00
_cell.angle_beta   90.00
_cell.angle_gamma   90.00
#
_symmetry.space_group_name_H-M   'P 1'
#
loop_
_entity.id
_entity.type
_entity.pdbx_description
1 polymer ?
#
loop_
_entity_poly.entity_id
_entity_poly.type
_entity_poly.pdbx_seq_one_letter_code
_entity_poly.pdbx_strand_id
1 'polypeptide(L)'
;MNNFINNFVVGVDISSKYSVITILMPGGESYGKKLNITNDLKGFTELLITLKKVEKQFSKRPEIFMESTGLYHIPLYNYFSKNSYKCYIINPIHTKNFAKQSIRKVKNDKVDSLRIAQLAQSPMFSTESVFDENTFLLKKLCREYDSLVSNAAQYKKKVNSLLNLVFPKFNEIFSDAFSPVPLALLSKYPTYVDFYLLLNQMLLLL
;
A
#
# COMPACT_ATOMS: atom_id res chain seq x y z
N MET A 1 1.96 21.30 20.86
CA MET A 1 1.42 21.42 19.50
C MET A 1 2.56 21.78 18.56
N ASN A 2 2.99 20.87 17.71
CA ASN A 2 3.98 21.19 16.67
C ASN A 2 3.31 21.95 15.55
N ASN A 3 3.46 23.26 15.54
CA ASN A 3 2.86 24.11 14.53
C ASN A 3 3.91 24.35 13.41
N PHE A 4 3.73 23.69 12.27
CA PHE A 4 4.62 23.83 11.11
C PHE A 4 4.38 25.11 10.30
N ILE A 5 3.47 26.00 10.72
CA ILE A 5 3.16 27.24 10.01
C ILE A 5 4.38 28.15 9.81
N ASN A 6 5.34 28.07 10.73
CA ASN A 6 6.58 28.84 10.68
C ASN A 6 7.74 28.09 10.02
N ASN A 7 7.49 26.92 9.43
CA ASN A 7 8.50 26.08 8.79
C ASN A 7 8.25 25.99 7.27
N PHE A 8 9.34 25.71 6.55
CA PHE A 8 9.21 25.27 5.15
C PHE A 8 8.65 23.86 5.14
N VAL A 9 7.60 23.66 4.38
CA VAL A 9 6.88 22.40 4.25
C VAL A 9 6.89 21.95 2.80
N VAL A 10 7.24 20.71 2.59
CA VAL A 10 7.22 20.05 1.27
C VAL A 10 6.07 19.07 1.24
N GLY A 11 5.04 19.37 0.49
CA GLY A 11 3.93 18.44 0.23
C GLY A 11 4.24 17.60 -1.01
N VAL A 12 4.14 16.28 -0.85
CA VAL A 12 4.45 15.31 -1.91
C VAL A 12 3.22 14.48 -2.19
N ASP A 13 2.69 14.60 -3.39
CA ASP A 13 1.68 13.71 -3.94
C ASP A 13 2.34 12.65 -4.82
N ILE A 14 2.22 11.38 -4.43
CA ILE A 14 2.98 10.27 -5.01
C ILE A 14 2.06 9.38 -5.82
N SER A 15 2.39 9.18 -7.08
CA SER A 15 1.82 8.15 -7.94
C SER A 15 2.82 7.03 -8.26
N SER A 16 2.47 6.07 -9.10
CA SER A 16 3.38 4.95 -9.41
C SER A 16 4.67 5.38 -10.12
N LYS A 17 4.62 6.37 -11.01
CA LYS A 17 5.76 6.77 -11.86
C LYS A 17 6.33 8.14 -11.52
N TYR A 18 5.50 9.04 -11.02
CA TYR A 18 5.85 10.44 -10.79
C TYR A 18 5.37 10.88 -9.42
N SER A 19 6.07 11.86 -8.87
CA SER A 19 5.62 12.61 -7.70
C SER A 19 5.51 14.09 -8.02
N VAL A 20 4.42 14.69 -7.55
CA VAL A 20 4.20 16.15 -7.65
C VAL A 20 4.59 16.78 -6.32
N ILE A 21 5.43 17.79 -6.38
CA ILE A 21 6.01 18.44 -5.21
C ILE A 21 5.54 19.89 -5.14
N THR A 22 5.08 20.30 -3.99
CA THR A 22 4.82 21.72 -3.66
C THR A 22 5.62 22.08 -2.43
N ILE A 23 6.37 23.17 -2.49
CA ILE A 23 7.11 23.71 -1.33
C ILE A 23 6.37 24.95 -0.87
N LEU A 24 5.99 24.99 0.41
CA LEU A 24 5.42 26.17 1.06
C LEU A 24 6.45 26.83 1.96
N MET A 25 6.53 28.13 1.87
CA MET A 25 7.27 28.97 2.81
C MET A 25 6.51 29.12 4.14
N PRO A 26 7.18 29.56 5.19
CA PRO A 26 6.49 30.05 6.38
C PRO A 26 5.39 31.05 6.00
N GLY A 27 4.18 30.86 6.54
CA GLY A 27 3.04 31.69 6.20
C GLY A 27 2.19 31.21 5.02
N GLY A 28 2.56 30.09 4.35
CA GLY A 28 1.70 29.39 3.39
C GLY A 28 1.85 29.80 1.93
N GLU A 29 2.80 30.69 1.60
CA GLU A 29 3.10 31.04 0.20
C GLU A 29 3.95 29.95 -0.47
N SER A 30 3.69 29.72 -1.78
CA SER A 30 4.44 28.74 -2.54
C SER A 30 5.85 29.22 -2.90
N TYR A 31 6.87 28.42 -2.61
CA TYR A 31 8.22 28.66 -3.08
C TYR A 31 8.38 28.13 -4.51
N GLY A 32 8.39 29.04 -5.46
CA GLY A 32 8.55 28.72 -6.88
C GLY A 32 7.35 27.95 -7.49
N LYS A 33 7.62 27.27 -8.61
CA LYS A 33 6.63 26.44 -9.31
C LYS A 33 6.60 25.03 -8.72
N LYS A 34 5.48 24.34 -8.91
CA LYS A 34 5.38 22.90 -8.62
C LYS A 34 6.42 22.12 -9.41
N LEU A 35 7.03 21.14 -8.78
CA LEU A 35 8.01 20.25 -9.39
C LEU A 35 7.35 18.90 -9.68
N ASN A 36 7.64 18.33 -10.83
CA ASN A 36 7.31 16.96 -11.16
C ASN A 36 8.62 16.18 -11.22
N ILE A 37 8.75 15.16 -10.40
CA ILE A 37 9.93 14.30 -10.40
C ILE A 37 9.55 12.87 -10.72
N THR A 38 10.46 12.11 -11.30
CA THR A 38 10.32 10.65 -11.45
C THR A 38 10.57 9.96 -10.10
N ASN A 39 9.88 8.81 -9.86
CA ASN A 39 10.05 8.05 -8.62
C ASN A 39 11.27 7.11 -8.71
N ASP A 40 12.41 7.69 -9.02
CA ASP A 40 13.70 7.02 -9.14
C ASP A 40 14.82 7.86 -8.50
N LEU A 41 16.04 7.32 -8.50
CA LEU A 41 17.19 7.99 -7.91
C LEU A 41 17.47 9.36 -8.56
N LYS A 42 17.20 9.50 -9.86
CA LYS A 42 17.40 10.76 -10.60
C LYS A 42 16.44 11.84 -10.08
N GLY A 43 15.13 11.54 -10.05
CA GLY A 43 14.13 12.48 -9.56
C GLY A 43 14.32 12.83 -8.08
N PHE A 44 14.69 11.86 -7.24
CA PHE A 44 14.99 12.12 -5.82
C PHE A 44 16.21 13.03 -5.65
N THR A 45 17.24 12.87 -6.49
CA THR A 45 18.43 13.72 -6.47
C THR A 45 18.09 15.15 -6.94
N GLU A 46 17.26 15.31 -7.95
CA GLU A 46 16.77 16.62 -8.41
C GLU A 46 16.02 17.38 -7.30
N LEU A 47 15.14 16.68 -6.58
CA LEU A 47 14.45 17.24 -5.43
C LEU A 47 15.45 17.59 -4.31
N LEU A 48 16.39 16.71 -3.99
CA LEU A 48 17.39 16.96 -2.96
C LEU A 48 18.22 18.24 -3.25
N ILE A 49 18.63 18.43 -4.50
CA ILE A 49 19.34 19.65 -4.92
C ILE A 49 18.47 20.87 -4.70
N THR A 50 17.18 20.81 -5.02
CA THR A 50 16.24 21.90 -4.82
C THR A 50 16.07 22.23 -3.33
N LEU A 51 15.90 21.20 -2.49
CA LEU A 51 15.74 21.39 -1.05
C LEU A 51 17.01 21.96 -0.40
N LYS A 52 18.21 21.55 -0.85
CA LYS A 52 19.48 22.12 -0.39
C LYS A 52 19.61 23.59 -0.80
N LYS A 53 19.08 24.02 -1.96
CA LYS A 53 19.05 25.46 -2.32
C LYS A 53 18.16 26.24 -1.35
N VAL A 54 16.98 25.72 -1.01
CA VAL A 54 16.07 26.35 -0.03
C VAL A 54 16.77 26.41 1.33
N GLU A 55 17.39 25.34 1.78
CA GLU A 55 18.11 25.28 3.06
C GLU A 55 19.23 26.30 3.12
N LYS A 56 20.03 26.43 2.05
CA LYS A 56 21.10 27.42 1.95
C LYS A 56 20.59 28.87 1.95
N GLN A 57 19.48 29.12 1.24
CA GLN A 57 18.93 30.48 1.08
C GLN A 57 18.28 30.97 2.39
N PHE A 58 17.63 30.10 3.15
CA PHE A 58 16.82 30.50 4.30
C PHE A 58 17.37 29.99 5.65
N SER A 59 18.48 29.27 5.63
CA SER A 59 19.09 28.66 6.84
C SER A 59 18.13 27.80 7.64
N LYS A 60 17.11 27.26 6.97
CA LYS A 60 16.11 26.35 7.54
C LYS A 60 15.92 25.13 6.67
N ARG A 61 15.93 23.96 7.30
CA ARG A 61 15.71 22.69 6.61
C ARG A 61 14.21 22.43 6.43
N PRO A 62 13.73 22.21 5.19
CA PRO A 62 12.35 21.87 4.94
C PRO A 62 11.97 20.52 5.56
N GLU A 63 10.72 20.39 5.96
CA GLU A 63 10.14 19.13 6.42
C GLU A 63 9.22 18.55 5.35
N ILE A 64 9.28 17.24 5.11
CA ILE A 64 8.64 16.58 3.99
C ILE A 64 7.40 15.82 4.46
N PHE A 65 6.28 16.08 3.82
CA PHE A 65 4.97 15.48 4.10
C PHE A 65 4.46 14.77 2.87
N MET A 66 4.09 13.51 3.02
CA MET A 66 3.60 12.68 1.93
C MET A 66 2.40 11.85 2.35
N GLU A 67 1.50 11.56 1.41
CA GLU A 67 0.35 10.72 1.67
C GLU A 67 0.70 9.24 1.51
N SER A 68 0.19 8.38 2.40
CA SER A 68 0.39 6.92 2.33
C SER A 68 -0.53 6.26 1.30
N THR A 69 -0.40 6.63 0.03
CA THR A 69 -1.12 5.95 -1.04
C THR A 69 -0.33 4.72 -1.50
N GLY A 70 -0.79 3.54 -1.10
CA GLY A 70 -0.10 2.28 -1.40
C GLY A 70 1.32 2.21 -0.80
N LEU A 71 2.30 1.74 -1.59
CA LEU A 71 3.70 1.56 -1.19
C LEU A 71 4.66 2.56 -1.85
N TYR A 72 4.13 3.42 -2.72
CA TYR A 72 4.96 4.27 -3.57
C TYR A 72 5.75 5.33 -2.78
N HIS A 73 5.33 5.65 -1.56
CA HIS A 73 6.01 6.61 -0.69
C HIS A 73 7.30 6.05 -0.05
N ILE A 74 7.44 4.73 0.10
CA ILE A 74 8.55 4.10 0.83
C ILE A 74 9.92 4.44 0.25
N PRO A 75 10.17 4.34 -1.07
CA PRO A 75 11.48 4.68 -1.64
C PRO A 75 11.87 6.14 -1.38
N LEU A 76 10.92 7.07 -1.54
CA LEU A 76 11.15 8.49 -1.30
C LEU A 76 11.41 8.77 0.18
N TYR A 77 10.58 8.21 1.06
CA TYR A 77 10.76 8.29 2.51
C TYR A 77 12.16 7.83 2.93
N ASN A 78 12.58 6.64 2.49
CA ASN A 78 13.87 6.06 2.83
C ASN A 78 15.04 6.91 2.28
N TYR A 79 14.92 7.43 1.07
CA TYR A 79 15.95 8.28 0.49
C TYR A 79 16.15 9.58 1.29
N PHE A 80 15.06 10.28 1.61
CA PHE A 80 15.15 11.56 2.32
C PHE A 80 15.46 11.40 3.81
N SER A 81 14.97 10.35 4.46
CA SER A 81 15.35 10.02 5.85
C SER A 81 16.84 9.72 5.97
N LYS A 82 17.44 8.99 5.03
CA LYS A 82 18.90 8.76 4.96
C LYS A 82 19.69 10.06 4.73
N ASN A 83 19.09 11.04 4.07
CA ASN A 83 19.69 12.38 3.88
C ASN A 83 19.36 13.35 5.03
N SER A 84 18.90 12.83 6.18
CA SER A 84 18.60 13.58 7.41
C SER A 84 17.48 14.61 7.28
N TYR A 85 16.54 14.41 6.34
CA TYR A 85 15.29 15.17 6.30
C TYR A 85 14.25 14.50 7.19
N LYS A 86 13.48 15.32 7.90
CA LYS A 86 12.31 14.83 8.63
C LYS A 86 11.18 14.57 7.65
N CYS A 87 10.71 13.33 7.60
CA CYS A 87 9.65 12.88 6.72
C CYS A 87 8.45 12.42 7.53
N TYR A 88 7.27 12.91 7.16
CA TYR A 88 6.00 12.58 7.80
C TYR A 88 5.06 11.94 6.79
N ILE A 89 4.41 10.87 7.20
CA ILE A 89 3.44 10.19 6.35
C ILE A 89 2.05 10.49 6.89
N ILE A 90 1.22 11.05 6.02
CA ILE A 90 -0.15 11.46 6.34
C ILE A 90 -1.13 10.37 5.89
N ASN A 91 -2.06 10.02 6.77
CA ASN A 91 -3.15 9.13 6.39
C ASN A 91 -4.09 9.85 5.39
N PRO A 92 -4.46 9.20 4.26
CA PRO A 92 -5.38 9.74 3.26
C PRO A 92 -6.73 10.25 3.82
N ILE A 93 -7.15 9.76 4.97
CA ILE A 93 -8.38 10.24 5.64
C ILE A 93 -8.23 11.70 6.04
N HIS A 94 -7.06 12.12 6.52
CA HIS A 94 -6.83 13.51 6.95
C HIS A 94 -6.82 14.47 5.76
N THR A 95 -6.16 14.10 4.66
CA THR A 95 -6.14 14.91 3.43
C THR A 95 -7.53 15.04 2.82
N LYS A 96 -8.31 13.95 2.80
CA LYS A 96 -9.72 13.95 2.35
C LYS A 96 -10.62 14.81 3.22
N ASN A 97 -10.50 14.75 4.54
CA ASN A 97 -11.29 15.55 5.47
C ASN A 97 -10.93 17.03 5.36
N PHE A 98 -9.65 17.36 5.24
CA PHE A 98 -9.19 18.73 5.02
C PHE A 98 -9.72 19.30 3.69
N ALA A 99 -9.73 18.49 2.62
CA ALA A 99 -10.29 18.88 1.33
C ALA A 99 -11.78 19.16 1.36
N LYS A 100 -12.56 18.48 2.23
CA LYS A 100 -14.01 18.74 2.41
C LYS A 100 -14.29 20.07 3.10
N GLN A 101 -13.39 20.53 3.94
CA GLN A 101 -13.54 21.81 4.67
C GLN A 101 -13.19 23.03 3.81
N SER A 102 -12.43 22.85 2.73
CA SER A 102 -12.12 23.94 1.82
C SER A 102 -13.32 24.23 0.90
N ILE A 103 -13.80 25.47 0.92
CA ILE A 103 -15.03 25.96 0.24
C ILE A 103 -14.98 25.83 -1.28
N ARG A 104 -13.82 25.63 -1.88
CA ARG A 104 -13.66 25.49 -3.34
C ARG A 104 -13.44 24.03 -3.72
N LYS A 105 -14.51 23.38 -4.18
CA LYS A 105 -14.48 22.05 -4.84
C LYS A 105 -13.84 22.16 -6.25
N VAL A 106 -12.53 22.23 -6.32
CA VAL A 106 -11.82 22.04 -7.60
C VAL A 106 -11.27 20.61 -7.60
N LYS A 107 -11.94 19.72 -8.33
CA LYS A 107 -11.42 18.40 -8.66
C LYS A 107 -10.33 18.56 -9.71
N ASN A 108 -9.08 18.64 -9.30
CA ASN A 108 -7.92 18.51 -10.18
C ASN A 108 -6.81 17.81 -9.41
N ASP A 109 -6.29 16.72 -9.97
CA ASP A 109 -5.16 15.94 -9.42
C ASP A 109 -3.91 16.79 -9.16
N LYS A 110 -3.82 17.97 -9.79
CA LYS A 110 -2.75 18.96 -9.58
C LYS A 110 -2.79 19.68 -8.23
N VAL A 111 -3.82 19.44 -7.40
CA VAL A 111 -4.05 20.19 -6.14
C VAL A 111 -3.57 19.41 -4.92
N ASP A 112 -3.26 18.12 -5.06
CA ASP A 112 -3.07 17.25 -3.92
C ASP A 112 -1.76 17.51 -3.16
N SER A 113 -0.63 17.75 -3.83
CA SER A 113 0.63 18.12 -3.17
C SER A 113 0.53 19.46 -2.41
N LEU A 114 -0.20 20.43 -2.97
CA LEU A 114 -0.46 21.69 -2.27
C LEU A 114 -1.34 21.49 -1.03
N ARG A 115 -2.39 20.67 -1.14
CA ARG A 115 -3.26 20.32 -0.01
C ARG A 115 -2.52 19.60 1.10
N ILE A 116 -1.62 18.67 0.75
CA ILE A 116 -0.76 18.00 1.72
C ILE A 116 0.09 19.01 2.48
N ALA A 117 0.72 19.96 1.78
CA ALA A 117 1.53 20.99 2.39
C ALA A 117 0.70 21.95 3.26
N GLN A 118 -0.48 22.36 2.79
CA GLN A 118 -1.40 23.23 3.55
C GLN A 118 -1.94 22.53 4.81
N LEU A 119 -2.29 21.24 4.70
CA LEU A 119 -2.68 20.44 5.86
C LEU A 119 -1.57 20.41 6.91
N ALA A 120 -0.32 20.16 6.48
CA ALA A 120 0.83 20.12 7.37
C ALA A 120 1.06 21.45 8.10
N GLN A 121 0.81 22.60 7.46
CA GLN A 121 0.88 23.93 8.10
C GLN A 121 -0.38 24.28 8.90
N SER A 122 -1.45 23.52 8.77
CA SER A 122 -2.69 23.77 9.50
C SER A 122 -2.52 23.53 11.01
N PRO A 123 -3.15 24.34 11.87
CA PRO A 123 -3.20 24.07 13.31
C PRO A 123 -3.87 22.74 13.67
N MET A 124 -4.68 22.19 12.76
CA MET A 124 -5.38 20.92 12.93
C MET A 124 -4.45 19.70 12.72
N PHE A 125 -3.26 19.90 12.20
CA PHE A 125 -2.31 18.80 11.97
C PHE A 125 -1.62 18.41 13.27
N SER A 126 -1.77 17.13 13.63
CA SER A 126 -1.10 16.52 14.78
C SER A 126 -0.06 15.52 14.27
N THR A 127 1.15 15.58 14.83
CA THR A 127 2.25 14.66 14.53
C THR A 127 2.11 13.29 15.20
N GLU A 128 1.01 13.00 15.86
CA GLU A 128 0.79 11.75 16.58
C GLU A 128 0.74 10.51 15.67
N SER A 129 0.64 10.69 14.36
CA SER A 129 0.79 9.62 13.38
C SER A 129 2.22 9.55 12.82
N VAL A 130 3.20 9.33 13.68
CA VAL A 130 4.55 8.97 13.20
C VAL A 130 4.43 7.62 12.49
N PHE A 131 4.87 7.59 11.23
CA PHE A 131 4.95 6.36 10.47
C PHE A 131 6.00 5.45 11.11
N ASP A 132 5.54 4.34 11.67
CA ASP A 132 6.41 3.24 12.07
C ASP A 132 6.45 2.21 10.95
N GLU A 133 7.60 2.08 10.31
CA GLU A 133 7.83 1.17 9.19
C GLU A 133 7.54 -0.29 9.57
N ASN A 134 7.92 -0.70 10.77
CA ASN A 134 7.72 -2.07 11.25
C ASN A 134 6.22 -2.37 11.42
N THR A 135 5.48 -1.48 12.07
CA THR A 135 4.02 -1.61 12.20
C THR A 135 3.32 -1.60 10.84
N PHE A 136 3.79 -0.79 9.90
CA PHE A 136 3.22 -0.76 8.54
C PHE A 136 3.48 -2.07 7.79
N LEU A 137 4.71 -2.58 7.81
CA LEU A 137 5.08 -3.85 7.19
C LEU A 137 4.31 -5.01 7.80
N LEU A 138 4.20 -5.03 9.14
CA LEU A 138 3.42 -6.05 9.84
C LEU A 138 1.94 -6.02 9.42
N LYS A 139 1.31 -4.85 9.41
CA LYS A 139 -0.08 -4.71 8.94
C LYS A 139 -0.25 -5.18 7.50
N LYS A 140 0.73 -4.93 6.63
CA LYS A 140 0.69 -5.40 5.26
C LYS A 140 0.79 -6.91 5.18
N LEU A 141 1.75 -7.52 5.89
CA LEU A 141 1.91 -8.97 5.94
C LEU A 141 0.65 -9.66 6.46
N CYS A 142 0.04 -9.13 7.52
CA CYS A 142 -1.23 -9.66 8.03
C CYS A 142 -2.35 -9.61 6.97
N ARG A 143 -2.50 -8.49 6.24
CA ARG A 143 -3.51 -8.38 5.17
C ARG A 143 -3.25 -9.34 4.02
N GLU A 144 -2.01 -9.52 3.61
CA GLU A 144 -1.63 -10.49 2.58
C GLU A 144 -1.91 -11.93 3.05
N TYR A 145 -1.57 -12.25 4.31
CA TYR A 145 -1.90 -13.54 4.91
C TYR A 145 -3.40 -13.79 4.89
N ASP A 146 -4.21 -12.85 5.38
CA ASP A 146 -5.68 -12.96 5.39
C ASP A 146 -6.25 -13.14 3.97
N SER A 147 -5.69 -12.44 3.00
CA SER A 147 -6.05 -12.57 1.58
C SER A 147 -5.74 -13.98 1.05
N LEU A 148 -4.56 -14.51 1.34
CA LEU A 148 -4.15 -15.86 0.92
C LEU A 148 -5.03 -16.93 1.57
N VAL A 149 -5.32 -16.81 2.86
CA VAL A 149 -6.21 -17.73 3.58
C VAL A 149 -7.63 -17.69 2.99
N SER A 150 -8.15 -16.49 2.73
CA SER A 150 -9.47 -16.32 2.10
C SER A 150 -9.53 -16.94 0.70
N ASN A 151 -8.51 -16.72 -0.11
CA ASN A 151 -8.41 -17.31 -1.45
C ASN A 151 -8.32 -18.84 -1.38
N ALA A 152 -7.50 -19.39 -0.48
CA ALA A 152 -7.43 -20.83 -0.27
C ALA A 152 -8.77 -21.42 0.13
N ALA A 153 -9.52 -20.76 1.03
CA ALA A 153 -10.86 -21.20 1.41
C ALA A 153 -11.85 -21.18 0.23
N GLN A 154 -11.77 -20.16 -0.64
CA GLN A 154 -12.59 -20.10 -1.85
C GLN A 154 -12.26 -21.22 -2.83
N TYR A 155 -10.98 -21.53 -3.05
CA TYR A 155 -10.57 -22.64 -3.90
C TYR A 155 -11.02 -23.99 -3.32
N LYS A 156 -10.89 -24.20 -2.01
CA LYS A 156 -11.39 -25.40 -1.34
C LYS A 156 -12.89 -25.59 -1.54
N LYS A 157 -13.68 -24.50 -1.41
CA LYS A 157 -15.14 -24.54 -1.70
C LYS A 157 -15.43 -24.94 -3.14
N LYS A 158 -14.71 -24.38 -4.12
CA LYS A 158 -14.88 -24.73 -5.54
C LYS A 158 -14.56 -26.20 -5.81
N VAL A 159 -13.44 -26.69 -5.26
CA VAL A 159 -13.05 -28.11 -5.40
C VAL A 159 -14.10 -29.03 -4.78
N ASN A 160 -14.56 -28.73 -3.55
CA ASN A 160 -15.61 -29.53 -2.92
C ASN A 160 -16.91 -29.54 -3.72
N SER A 161 -17.30 -28.41 -4.34
CA SER A 161 -18.46 -28.37 -5.22
C SER A 161 -18.31 -29.28 -6.43
N LEU A 162 -17.12 -29.32 -7.04
CA LEU A 162 -16.81 -30.23 -8.15
C LEU A 162 -16.73 -31.70 -7.69
N LEU A 163 -16.14 -31.97 -6.54
CA LEU A 163 -16.08 -33.32 -5.96
C LEU A 163 -17.49 -33.87 -5.71
N ASN A 164 -18.39 -33.07 -5.15
CA ASN A 164 -19.76 -33.48 -4.94
C ASN A 164 -20.51 -33.81 -6.24
N LEU A 165 -20.12 -33.21 -7.36
CA LEU A 165 -20.68 -33.49 -8.68
C LEU A 165 -20.10 -34.78 -9.27
N VAL A 166 -18.77 -34.98 -9.17
CA VAL A 166 -18.07 -36.10 -9.82
C VAL A 166 -18.01 -37.34 -8.92
N PHE A 167 -17.81 -37.13 -7.61
CA PHE A 167 -17.67 -38.15 -6.58
C PHE A 167 -18.58 -37.85 -5.37
N PRO A 168 -19.89 -38.04 -5.44
CA PRO A 168 -20.84 -37.59 -4.41
C PRO A 168 -20.57 -38.07 -2.99
N LYS A 169 -19.92 -39.23 -2.83
CA LYS A 169 -19.57 -39.81 -1.51
C LYS A 169 -18.13 -39.59 -1.07
N PHE A 170 -17.33 -38.80 -1.82
CA PHE A 170 -15.92 -38.59 -1.51
C PHE A 170 -15.71 -38.01 -0.11
N ASN A 171 -16.52 -37.01 0.25
CA ASN A 171 -16.46 -36.37 1.55
C ASN A 171 -17.04 -37.22 2.70
N GLU A 172 -17.72 -38.30 2.42
CA GLU A 172 -18.17 -39.28 3.43
C GLU A 172 -17.02 -40.25 3.78
N ILE A 173 -16.14 -40.53 2.79
CA ILE A 173 -14.99 -41.44 2.95
C ILE A 173 -13.81 -40.70 3.61
N PHE A 174 -13.57 -39.47 3.22
CA PHE A 174 -12.43 -38.67 3.72
C PHE A 174 -12.94 -37.49 4.53
N SER A 175 -12.58 -37.44 5.81
CA SER A 175 -12.93 -36.32 6.69
C SER A 175 -12.35 -34.96 6.24
N ASP A 176 -11.20 -35.00 5.55
CA ASP A 176 -10.60 -33.85 4.90
C ASP A 176 -10.12 -34.23 3.49
N ALA A 177 -10.87 -33.77 2.48
CA ALA A 177 -10.57 -33.99 1.06
C ALA A 177 -9.23 -33.36 0.61
N PHE A 178 -8.66 -32.44 1.40
CA PHE A 178 -7.43 -31.73 1.10
C PHE A 178 -6.22 -32.29 1.85
N SER A 179 -6.37 -33.39 2.59
CA SER A 179 -5.24 -34.08 3.19
C SER A 179 -4.39 -34.80 2.12
N PRO A 180 -3.12 -35.17 2.41
CA PRO A 180 -2.20 -35.72 1.40
C PRO A 180 -2.73 -36.95 0.66
N VAL A 181 -3.41 -37.86 1.34
CA VAL A 181 -3.90 -39.11 0.73
C VAL A 181 -5.01 -38.87 -0.29
N PRO A 182 -6.12 -38.16 0.03
CA PRO A 182 -7.15 -37.82 -0.95
C PRO A 182 -6.61 -37.02 -2.13
N LEU A 183 -5.70 -36.05 -1.89
CA LEU A 183 -5.10 -35.29 -2.97
C LEU A 183 -4.25 -36.14 -3.90
N ALA A 184 -3.46 -37.07 -3.37
CA ALA A 184 -2.67 -38.01 -4.18
C ALA A 184 -3.59 -38.93 -5.01
N LEU A 185 -4.70 -39.36 -4.40
CA LEU A 185 -5.70 -40.19 -5.08
C LEU A 185 -6.36 -39.43 -6.25
N LEU A 186 -6.84 -38.22 -6.00
CA LEU A 186 -7.46 -37.37 -7.04
C LEU A 186 -6.47 -36.98 -8.15
N SER A 187 -5.19 -36.79 -7.81
CA SER A 187 -4.16 -36.52 -8.81
C SER A 187 -3.89 -37.71 -9.73
N LYS A 188 -4.01 -38.91 -9.20
CA LYS A 188 -3.74 -40.14 -9.96
C LYS A 188 -4.96 -40.64 -10.73
N TYR A 189 -6.15 -40.44 -10.17
CA TYR A 189 -7.43 -40.89 -10.71
C TYR A 189 -8.43 -39.73 -10.79
N PRO A 190 -8.26 -38.81 -11.75
CA PRO A 190 -9.00 -37.54 -11.79
C PRO A 190 -10.47 -37.70 -12.23
N THR A 191 -10.86 -38.85 -12.80
CA THR A 191 -12.21 -39.08 -13.26
C THR A 191 -12.86 -40.24 -12.52
N TYR A 192 -14.22 -40.25 -12.49
CA TYR A 192 -15.01 -41.36 -11.93
C TYR A 192 -14.67 -42.70 -12.62
N VAL A 193 -14.39 -42.68 -13.92
CA VAL A 193 -14.05 -43.87 -14.69
C VAL A 193 -12.72 -44.45 -14.23
N ASP A 194 -11.71 -43.61 -14.02
CA ASP A 194 -10.38 -44.02 -13.51
C ASP A 194 -10.50 -44.67 -12.13
N PHE A 195 -11.33 -44.09 -11.27
CA PHE A 195 -11.57 -44.60 -9.93
C PHE A 195 -12.34 -45.93 -9.93
N TYR A 196 -13.33 -46.07 -10.81
CA TYR A 196 -14.08 -47.31 -10.97
C TYR A 196 -13.22 -48.44 -11.50
N LEU A 197 -12.33 -48.18 -12.46
CA LEU A 197 -11.36 -49.15 -12.97
C LEU A 197 -10.40 -49.62 -11.87
N LEU A 198 -9.92 -48.71 -11.00
CA LEU A 198 -9.10 -49.09 -9.85
C LEU A 198 -9.83 -50.01 -8.89
N LEU A 199 -11.09 -49.71 -8.55
CA LEU A 199 -11.88 -50.56 -7.66
C LEU A 199 -12.08 -51.95 -8.23
N ASN A 200 -12.36 -52.06 -9.52
CA ASN A 200 -12.53 -53.36 -10.20
C ASN A 200 -11.21 -54.16 -10.22
N GLN A 201 -10.07 -53.51 -10.43
CA GLN A 201 -8.75 -54.14 -10.34
C GLN A 201 -8.46 -54.66 -8.92
N MET A 202 -8.83 -53.92 -7.91
CA MET A 202 -8.66 -54.35 -6.52
C MET A 202 -9.56 -55.51 -6.13
N LEU A 203 -10.81 -55.54 -6.65
CA LEU A 203 -11.77 -56.63 -6.41
C LEU A 203 -11.38 -57.94 -7.14
N LEU A 204 -10.60 -57.86 -8.23
CA LEU A 204 -10.07 -59.04 -8.93
C LEU A 204 -8.82 -59.64 -8.26
N LEU A 205 -8.24 -58.93 -7.28
CA LEU A 205 -7.05 -59.35 -6.54
C LEU A 205 -7.37 -59.95 -5.16
N LEU A 206 -8.67 -59.93 -4.77
CA LEU A 206 -9.24 -60.56 -3.57
C LEU A 206 -9.92 -61.87 -3.90
#